data_06637e40f200e08a13da07a4f341162c
#
_entry.id   06637e40f200e08a13da07a4f341162c
#
_cell.length_a   1.000
_cell.length_b   1.000
_cell.length_c   1.000
_cell.angle_alpha   90.00
_cell.angle_beta   90.00
_cell.angle_gamma   90.00
#
_symmetry.space_group_name_H-M   'P 1'
#
loop_
_entity.id
_entity.type
_entity.pdbx_description
1 polymer ?
#
loop_
_entity_poly.entity_id
_entity_poly.type
_entity_poly.pdbx_seq_one_letter_code
_entity_poly.pdbx_strand_id
1 'polypeptide(L)'
;MNLQDASRDVGALHDALIGSWELQRFWYAWPDGREWEPLGRCAGQLHYLPNGFMSVQLAAREREPLGGAPTDDQLMAAFRQGFAYCGRWCWDERRQEVRHQVDVASIADWSGVTLARRVQLTGESLLLGTDAPNLQLPAGGYTTWLAWQRLHDR
;
A
#
# COMPACT_ATOMS: atom_id res chain seq x y z
N MET A 1 -13.94 -31.57 1.22
CA MET A 1 -13.00 -30.55 1.71
C MET A 1 -13.17 -30.44 3.21
N ASN A 2 -12.16 -30.81 3.97
CA ASN A 2 -12.22 -30.94 5.43
C ASN A 2 -12.08 -29.55 6.05
N LEU A 3 -12.89 -29.22 7.05
CA LEU A 3 -12.82 -27.95 7.82
C LEU A 3 -11.43 -27.70 8.44
N GLN A 4 -10.60 -28.73 8.59
CA GLN A 4 -9.23 -28.63 9.06
C GLN A 4 -8.23 -28.16 7.99
N ASP A 5 -8.50 -28.37 6.71
CA ASP A 5 -7.65 -27.87 5.61
C ASP A 5 -7.88 -26.38 5.36
N ALA A 6 -9.14 -25.93 5.44
CA ALA A 6 -9.47 -24.49 5.31
C ALA A 6 -8.84 -23.65 6.43
N SER A 7 -8.77 -24.18 7.65
CA SER A 7 -8.14 -23.49 8.79
C SER A 7 -6.61 -23.41 8.68
N ARG A 8 -5.97 -24.34 7.98
CA ARG A 8 -4.52 -24.32 7.73
C ARG A 8 -4.13 -23.29 6.67
N ASP A 9 -4.95 -23.11 5.65
CA ASP A 9 -4.72 -22.10 4.59
C ASP A 9 -4.88 -20.67 5.09
N VAL A 10 -5.82 -20.42 6.00
CA VAL A 10 -6.07 -19.10 6.60
C VAL A 10 -4.85 -18.59 7.38
N GLY A 11 -4.27 -19.44 8.22
CA GLY A 11 -3.05 -19.13 8.96
C GLY A 11 -1.83 -18.95 8.04
N ALA A 12 -1.76 -19.71 6.95
CA ALA A 12 -0.64 -19.68 6.03
C ALA A 12 -0.50 -18.34 5.30
N LEU A 13 -1.59 -17.76 4.82
CA LEU A 13 -1.54 -16.47 4.11
C LEU A 13 -1.31 -15.30 5.07
N HIS A 14 -1.96 -15.30 6.23
CA HIS A 14 -1.68 -14.32 7.27
C HIS A 14 -0.18 -14.31 7.63
N ASP A 15 0.40 -15.49 7.92
CA ASP A 15 1.81 -15.61 8.29
C ASP A 15 2.74 -15.23 7.14
N ALA A 16 2.36 -15.54 5.91
CA ALA A 16 3.12 -15.18 4.71
C ALA A 16 3.17 -13.67 4.43
N LEU A 17 2.21 -12.89 4.92
CA LEU A 17 2.21 -11.43 4.82
C LEU A 17 3.16 -10.76 5.82
N ILE A 18 3.40 -11.42 6.97
CA ILE A 18 4.29 -10.87 8.02
C ILE A 18 5.70 -10.68 7.46
N GLY A 19 6.26 -9.49 7.71
CA GLY A 19 7.61 -9.15 7.31
C GLY A 19 7.72 -7.75 6.74
N SER A 20 8.82 -7.53 6.05
CA SER A 20 9.19 -6.26 5.44
C SER A 20 9.21 -6.38 3.93
N TRP A 21 8.69 -5.37 3.26
CA TRP A 21 8.50 -5.34 1.82
C TRP A 21 9.03 -4.06 1.23
N GLU A 22 9.73 -4.15 0.11
CA GLU A 22 10.24 -3.02 -0.65
C GLU A 22 9.34 -2.71 -1.85
N LEU A 23 8.97 -1.43 -2.02
CA LEU A 23 8.14 -0.99 -3.13
C LEU A 23 8.89 -1.10 -4.46
N GLN A 24 8.26 -1.76 -5.42
CA GLN A 24 8.75 -1.90 -6.78
C GLN A 24 8.04 -0.96 -7.76
N ARG A 25 6.72 -0.81 -7.60
CA ARG A 25 5.90 0.01 -8.48
C ARG A 25 4.64 0.48 -7.76
N PHE A 26 4.21 1.70 -8.06
CA PHE A 26 2.94 2.28 -7.66
C PHE A 26 2.26 2.90 -8.87
N TRP A 27 1.02 2.43 -9.21
CA TRP A 27 0.33 2.94 -10.39
C TRP A 27 -1.19 2.92 -10.22
N TYR A 28 -1.83 3.73 -11.04
CA TYR A 28 -3.26 3.73 -11.27
C TYR A 28 -3.56 3.03 -12.58
N ALA A 29 -4.64 2.24 -12.61
CA ALA A 29 -5.09 1.54 -13.80
C ALA A 29 -6.57 1.84 -14.07
N TRP A 30 -6.88 2.25 -15.29
CA TRP A 30 -8.24 2.49 -15.75
C TRP A 30 -8.81 1.27 -16.46
N PRO A 31 -10.17 1.12 -16.49
CA PRO A 31 -10.81 -0.01 -17.17
C PRO A 31 -10.49 -0.11 -18.67
N ASP A 32 -10.10 0.99 -19.31
CA ASP A 32 -9.72 1.05 -20.72
C ASP A 32 -8.27 0.61 -21.00
N GLY A 33 -7.55 0.19 -19.99
CA GLY A 33 -6.16 -0.28 -20.09
C GLY A 33 -5.10 0.79 -19.92
N ARG A 34 -5.47 2.07 -19.73
CA ARG A 34 -4.50 3.11 -19.38
C ARG A 34 -3.92 2.88 -18.00
N GLU A 35 -2.64 3.19 -17.86
CA GLU A 35 -1.93 3.19 -16.58
C GLU A 35 -1.18 4.51 -16.38
N TRP A 36 -1.00 4.90 -15.14
CA TRP A 36 -0.21 6.06 -14.78
C TRP A 36 0.48 5.87 -13.43
N GLU A 37 1.75 6.23 -13.38
CA GLU A 37 2.59 6.19 -12.19
C GLU A 37 2.69 7.61 -11.59
N PRO A 38 1.86 7.96 -10.59
CA PRO A 38 1.77 9.33 -10.08
C PRO A 38 3.05 9.82 -9.41
N LEU A 39 3.88 8.92 -8.93
CA LEU A 39 5.18 9.22 -8.33
C LEU A 39 6.35 8.93 -9.26
N GLY A 40 6.09 8.48 -10.50
CA GLY A 40 7.13 7.97 -11.39
C GLY A 40 7.92 6.83 -10.75
N ARG A 41 9.23 6.84 -10.85
CA ARG A 41 10.09 5.93 -10.09
C ARG A 41 9.92 6.23 -8.60
N CYS A 42 9.54 5.23 -7.84
CA CYS A 42 9.25 5.38 -6.42
C CYS A 42 10.12 4.46 -5.55
N ALA A 43 10.15 4.75 -4.27
CA ALA A 43 10.74 3.94 -3.22
C ALA A 43 9.79 3.88 -2.05
N GLY A 44 9.84 2.82 -1.28
CA GLY A 44 9.01 2.70 -0.10
C GLY A 44 9.21 1.38 0.62
N GLN A 45 8.72 1.34 1.83
CA GLN A 45 8.71 0.14 2.66
C GLN A 45 7.34 -0.05 3.29
N LEU A 46 6.94 -1.31 3.39
CA LEU A 46 5.76 -1.77 4.08
C LEU A 46 6.18 -2.82 5.09
N HIS A 47 5.70 -2.69 6.31
CA HIS A 47 5.98 -3.64 7.39
C HIS A 47 4.68 -4.16 7.97
N TYR A 48 4.53 -5.47 7.99
CA TYR A 48 3.49 -6.18 8.73
C TYR A 48 4.13 -6.90 9.90
N LEU A 49 3.83 -6.47 11.13
CA LEU A 49 4.40 -7.06 12.32
C LEU A 49 3.53 -8.19 12.86
N PRO A 50 4.12 -9.21 13.51
CA PRO A 50 3.37 -10.34 14.09
C PRO A 50 2.35 -9.92 15.16
N ASN A 51 2.57 -8.79 15.84
CA ASN A 51 1.69 -8.26 16.86
C ASN A 51 0.50 -7.46 16.31
N GLY A 52 0.28 -7.45 14.98
CA GLY A 52 -0.85 -6.78 14.34
C GLY A 52 -0.63 -5.30 14.02
N PHE A 53 0.54 -4.73 14.28
CA PHE A 53 0.88 -3.38 13.85
C PHE A 53 1.49 -3.38 12.45
N MET A 54 1.33 -2.26 11.76
CA MET A 54 1.88 -2.07 10.43
C MET A 54 2.31 -0.63 10.22
N SER A 55 3.22 -0.44 9.28
CA SER A 55 3.55 0.88 8.76
C SER A 55 3.89 0.81 7.29
N VAL A 56 3.62 1.88 6.57
CA VAL A 56 3.98 2.05 5.18
C VAL A 56 4.44 3.48 4.93
N GLN A 57 5.49 3.59 4.15
CA GLN A 57 5.98 4.87 3.65
C GLN A 57 6.42 4.70 2.21
N LEU A 58 6.02 5.62 1.36
CA LEU A 58 6.48 5.65 -0.02
C LEU A 58 6.66 7.08 -0.52
N ALA A 59 7.58 7.25 -1.44
CA ALA A 59 7.90 8.53 -2.03
C ALA A 59 8.48 8.37 -3.44
N ALA A 60 8.37 9.41 -4.25
CA ALA A 60 9.11 9.52 -5.49
C ALA A 60 10.62 9.44 -5.20
N ARG A 61 11.38 8.75 -6.03
CA ARG A 61 12.85 8.69 -5.88
C ARG A 61 13.51 10.01 -6.25
N GLU A 62 13.00 10.66 -7.28
CA GLU A 62 13.54 11.91 -7.78
C GLU A 62 12.82 13.08 -7.14
N ARG A 63 13.44 13.65 -6.11
CA ARG A 63 12.91 14.78 -5.34
C ARG A 63 14.00 15.81 -5.15
N GLU A 64 13.65 17.08 -5.34
CA GLU A 64 14.54 18.18 -5.04
C GLU A 64 14.65 18.41 -3.53
N PRO A 65 15.84 18.56 -2.97
CA PRO A 65 16.00 18.99 -1.58
C PRO A 65 15.37 20.35 -1.35
N LEU A 66 14.66 20.51 -0.23
CA LEU A 66 13.97 21.76 0.10
C LEU A 66 14.92 22.88 0.53
N GLY A 67 16.11 22.55 1.02
CA GLY A 67 17.06 23.53 1.56
C GLY A 67 16.58 24.17 2.87
N GLY A 68 17.18 25.31 3.23
CA GLY A 68 16.89 25.99 4.49
C GLY A 68 15.71 26.95 4.48
N ALA A 69 15.22 27.33 3.30
CA ALA A 69 14.14 28.31 3.16
C ALA A 69 13.24 27.98 1.95
N PRO A 70 12.47 26.89 2.01
CA PRO A 70 11.60 26.51 0.91
C PRO A 70 10.43 27.52 0.75
N THR A 71 9.99 27.71 -0.49
CA THR A 71 8.76 28.43 -0.80
C THR A 71 7.53 27.55 -0.52
N ASP A 72 6.35 28.15 -0.43
CA ASP A 72 5.09 27.40 -0.25
C ASP A 72 4.84 26.45 -1.42
N ASP A 73 5.16 26.83 -2.66
CA ASP A 73 5.03 25.98 -3.84
C ASP A 73 5.96 24.75 -3.75
N GLN A 74 7.18 24.92 -3.25
CA GLN A 74 8.12 23.80 -3.02
C GLN A 74 7.62 22.86 -1.92
N LEU A 75 7.05 23.38 -0.83
CA LEU A 75 6.46 22.58 0.24
C LEU A 75 5.25 21.80 -0.27
N MET A 76 4.38 22.44 -1.07
CA MET A 76 3.22 21.77 -1.66
C MET A 76 3.63 20.67 -2.64
N ALA A 77 4.63 20.91 -3.48
CA ALA A 77 5.16 19.91 -4.39
C ALA A 77 5.76 18.72 -3.61
N ALA A 78 6.53 19.00 -2.55
CA ALA A 78 7.11 17.95 -1.70
C ALA A 78 6.04 17.10 -1.01
N PHE A 79 4.97 17.71 -0.51
CA PHE A 79 3.86 16.98 0.10
C PHE A 79 3.19 15.99 -0.85
N ARG A 80 3.09 16.32 -2.14
CA ARG A 80 2.49 15.46 -3.18
C ARG A 80 3.39 14.32 -3.64
N GLN A 81 4.66 14.29 -3.24
CA GLN A 81 5.65 13.33 -3.69
C GLN A 81 5.73 12.06 -2.87
N GLY A 82 4.79 11.84 -1.97
CA GLY A 82 4.73 10.62 -1.18
C GLY A 82 3.69 10.69 -0.07
N PHE A 83 3.54 9.59 0.63
CA PHE A 83 2.70 9.51 1.82
C PHE A 83 3.20 8.43 2.77
N ALA A 84 2.74 8.53 4.01
CA ALA A 84 3.02 7.53 5.03
C ALA A 84 1.80 7.36 5.94
N TYR A 85 1.60 6.18 6.44
CA TYR A 85 0.68 5.90 7.52
C TYR A 85 1.11 4.68 8.32
N CYS A 86 0.62 4.59 9.54
CA CYS A 86 0.77 3.44 10.40
C CYS A 86 -0.52 3.16 11.17
N GLY A 87 -0.62 1.96 11.69
CA GLY A 87 -1.78 1.52 12.44
C GLY A 87 -1.76 0.02 12.66
N ARG A 88 -2.90 -0.61 12.48
CA ARG A 88 -3.08 -2.06 12.65
C ARG A 88 -3.44 -2.71 11.34
N TRP A 89 -3.14 -3.98 11.22
CA TRP A 89 -3.51 -4.78 10.08
C TRP A 89 -4.15 -6.10 10.50
N CYS A 90 -5.03 -6.59 9.65
CA CYS A 90 -5.55 -7.94 9.74
C CYS A 90 -5.84 -8.50 8.35
N TRP A 91 -5.84 -9.82 8.26
CA TRP A 91 -6.24 -10.55 7.08
C TRP A 91 -7.73 -10.89 7.14
N ASP A 92 -8.49 -10.55 6.09
CA ASP A 92 -9.89 -10.94 5.92
C ASP A 92 -9.98 -12.08 4.88
N GLU A 93 -10.07 -13.30 5.38
CA GLU A 93 -10.14 -14.51 4.56
C GLU A 93 -11.34 -14.53 3.63
N ARG A 94 -12.50 -14.05 4.09
CA ARG A 94 -13.72 -14.08 3.28
C ARG A 94 -13.62 -13.17 2.07
N ARG A 95 -12.94 -12.03 2.23
CA ARG A 95 -12.80 -11.03 1.19
C ARG A 95 -11.48 -11.15 0.43
N GLN A 96 -10.56 -12.00 0.89
CA GLN A 96 -9.22 -12.12 0.32
C GLN A 96 -8.50 -10.78 0.28
N GLU A 97 -8.62 -10.02 1.36
CA GLU A 97 -8.04 -8.68 1.49
C GLU A 97 -7.31 -8.50 2.81
N VAL A 98 -6.28 -7.69 2.79
CA VAL A 98 -5.68 -7.15 4.00
C VAL A 98 -6.34 -5.80 4.32
N ARG A 99 -6.62 -5.59 5.59
CA ARG A 99 -7.25 -4.37 6.10
C ARG A 99 -6.26 -3.60 6.94
N HIS A 100 -6.07 -2.34 6.61
CA HIS A 100 -5.24 -1.39 7.36
C HIS A 100 -6.16 -0.44 8.13
N GLN A 101 -6.19 -0.56 9.43
CA GLN A 101 -6.83 0.39 10.31
C GLN A 101 -5.81 1.50 10.61
N VAL A 102 -6.00 2.64 10.01
CA VAL A 102 -5.03 3.74 10.07
C VAL A 102 -5.19 4.51 11.38
N ASP A 103 -4.12 4.57 12.16
CA ASP A 103 -4.08 5.37 13.39
C ASP A 103 -3.51 6.77 13.10
N VAL A 104 -2.40 6.86 12.37
CA VAL A 104 -1.72 8.10 12.00
C VAL A 104 -1.36 8.08 10.53
N ALA A 105 -1.61 9.17 9.83
CA ALA A 105 -1.27 9.33 8.42
C ALA A 105 -0.72 10.72 8.11
N SER A 106 0.14 10.80 7.10
CA SER A 106 0.58 12.09 6.54
C SER A 106 -0.55 12.84 5.83
N ILE A 107 -1.58 12.12 5.39
CA ILE A 107 -2.82 12.68 4.86
C ILE A 107 -3.87 12.57 5.96
N ALA A 108 -4.29 13.71 6.50
CA ALA A 108 -5.16 13.78 7.67
C ALA A 108 -6.47 13.00 7.50
N ASP A 109 -7.05 13.01 6.28
CA ASP A 109 -8.32 12.33 5.97
C ASP A 109 -8.27 10.81 6.12
N TRP A 110 -7.08 10.22 6.16
CA TRP A 110 -6.91 8.77 6.32
C TRP A 110 -6.86 8.32 7.78
N SER A 111 -6.63 9.22 8.72
CA SER A 111 -6.60 8.87 10.14
C SER A 111 -7.98 8.41 10.61
N GLY A 112 -8.04 7.24 11.25
CA GLY A 112 -9.27 6.61 11.71
C GLY A 112 -10.04 5.83 10.62
N VAL A 113 -9.53 5.77 9.39
CA VAL A 113 -10.15 5.05 8.27
C VAL A 113 -9.58 3.63 8.18
N THR A 114 -10.40 2.69 7.74
CA THR A 114 -9.94 1.36 7.35
C THR A 114 -9.76 1.29 5.84
N LEU A 115 -8.54 1.03 5.41
CA LEU A 115 -8.18 0.85 4.00
C LEU A 115 -8.10 -0.65 3.70
N ALA A 116 -8.97 -1.14 2.83
CA ALA A 116 -8.94 -2.52 2.36
C ALA A 116 -8.11 -2.65 1.09
N ARG A 117 -7.31 -3.72 1.00
CA ARG A 117 -6.47 -4.01 -0.15
C ARG A 117 -6.62 -5.48 -0.53
N ARG A 118 -6.97 -5.73 -1.78
CA ARG A 118 -6.91 -7.07 -2.35
C ARG A 118 -5.45 -7.53 -2.40
N VAL A 119 -5.22 -8.78 -2.07
CA VAL A 119 -3.90 -9.39 -1.97
C VAL A 119 -3.70 -10.43 -3.06
N GLN A 120 -2.59 -10.32 -3.78
CA GLN A 120 -2.05 -11.38 -4.61
C GLN A 120 -0.60 -11.62 -4.17
N LEU A 121 -0.34 -12.80 -3.62
CA LEU A 121 0.99 -13.18 -3.14
C LEU A 121 1.51 -14.34 -4.00
N THR A 122 2.65 -14.14 -4.61
CA THR A 122 3.31 -15.15 -5.45
C THR A 122 4.79 -15.22 -5.07
N GLY A 123 5.17 -16.25 -4.30
CA GLY A 123 6.53 -16.38 -3.78
C GLY A 123 6.90 -15.18 -2.92
N GLU A 124 7.93 -14.45 -3.34
CA GLU A 124 8.46 -13.27 -2.65
C GLU A 124 7.84 -11.94 -3.14
N SER A 125 6.86 -12.02 -4.04
CA SER A 125 6.21 -10.86 -4.64
C SER A 125 4.80 -10.69 -4.09
N LEU A 126 4.48 -9.48 -3.64
CA LEU A 126 3.17 -9.11 -3.11
C LEU A 126 2.57 -7.99 -3.97
N LEU A 127 1.36 -8.18 -4.44
CA LEU A 127 0.58 -7.15 -5.13
C LEU A 127 -0.61 -6.77 -4.25
N LEU A 128 -0.71 -5.47 -3.93
CA LEU A 128 -1.84 -4.89 -3.22
C LEU A 128 -2.64 -3.98 -4.16
N GLY A 129 -3.96 -4.10 -4.12
CA GLY A 129 -4.82 -3.31 -4.99
C GLY A 129 -6.14 -2.93 -4.35
N THR A 130 -6.82 -1.95 -4.95
CA THR A 130 -8.20 -1.61 -4.62
C THR A 130 -9.15 -2.42 -5.49
N ASP A 131 -10.29 -2.83 -4.91
CA ASP A 131 -11.27 -3.65 -5.65
C ASP A 131 -12.14 -2.85 -6.61
N ALA A 132 -12.35 -1.59 -6.31
CA ALA A 132 -13.25 -0.74 -7.08
C ALA A 132 -12.54 0.51 -7.58
N PRO A 133 -12.89 0.98 -8.78
CA PRO A 133 -12.44 2.28 -9.26
C PRO A 133 -12.86 3.39 -8.30
N ASN A 134 -12.03 4.39 -8.15
CA ASN A 134 -12.41 5.60 -7.43
C ASN A 134 -13.38 6.42 -8.29
N LEU A 135 -14.68 6.29 -8.02
CA LEU A 135 -15.74 6.91 -8.82
C LEU A 135 -15.82 8.43 -8.66
N GLN A 136 -15.08 9.02 -7.74
CA GLN A 136 -15.06 10.47 -7.53
C GLN A 136 -14.15 11.22 -8.52
N LEU A 137 -13.45 10.50 -9.38
CA LEU A 137 -12.56 11.10 -10.36
C LEU A 137 -13.26 11.27 -11.72
N PRO A 138 -12.98 12.39 -12.41
CA PRO A 138 -13.68 12.75 -13.66
C PRO A 138 -13.51 11.76 -14.82
N ALA A 139 -12.54 10.86 -14.78
CA ALA A 139 -12.19 9.95 -15.88
C ALA A 139 -12.71 8.52 -15.73
N GLY A 140 -13.85 8.31 -15.03
CA GLY A 140 -14.45 6.99 -14.90
C GLY A 140 -13.81 6.09 -13.85
N GLY A 141 -13.03 6.66 -12.96
CA GLY A 141 -12.40 5.97 -11.85
C GLY A 141 -11.20 5.11 -12.24
N TYR A 142 -10.32 4.90 -11.29
CA TYR A 142 -9.17 4.01 -11.44
C TYR A 142 -9.03 3.10 -10.23
N THR A 143 -8.36 1.97 -10.41
CA THR A 143 -7.84 1.14 -9.33
C THR A 143 -6.41 1.52 -9.01
N THR A 144 -6.05 1.44 -7.74
CA THR A 144 -4.67 1.70 -7.29
C THR A 144 -3.96 0.38 -7.04
N TRP A 145 -2.74 0.25 -7.54
CA TRP A 145 -1.91 -0.93 -7.40
C TRP A 145 -0.55 -0.60 -6.84
N LEU A 146 -0.05 -1.46 -5.94
CA LEU A 146 1.28 -1.39 -5.35
C LEU A 146 1.92 -2.78 -5.43
N ALA A 147 3.05 -2.86 -6.11
CA ALA A 147 3.85 -4.08 -6.21
C ALA A 147 5.04 -4.01 -5.24
N TRP A 148 5.21 -5.06 -4.46
CA TRP A 148 6.19 -5.17 -3.40
C TRP A 148 7.03 -6.42 -3.57
N GLN A 149 8.28 -6.35 -3.14
CA GLN A 149 9.22 -7.47 -3.05
C GLN A 149 9.64 -7.67 -1.60
N ARG A 150 9.65 -8.92 -1.13
CA ARG A 150 10.07 -9.24 0.23
C ARG A 150 11.51 -8.82 0.47
N LEU A 151 11.74 -8.16 1.60
CA LEU A 151 13.07 -7.89 2.13
C LEU A 151 13.49 -9.05 3.04
N HIS A 152 14.72 -9.50 2.88
CA HIS A 152 15.34 -10.49 3.73
C HIS A 152 16.35 -9.84 4.66
N ASP A 153 16.65 -10.50 5.78
CA ASP A 153 17.73 -10.12 6.66
C ASP A 153 19.06 -10.13 5.89
N ARG A 154 19.91 -9.16 6.17
CA ARG A 154 21.26 -9.08 5.59
C ARG A 154 22.24 -9.90 6.40
#